data_a3dfc7af6f07f224ecc8b4d901148ebc
#
_entry.id   a3dfc7af6f07f224ecc8b4d901148ebc
#
_cell.length_a   1.000
_cell.length_b   1.000
_cell.length_c   1.000
_cell.angle_alpha   90.00
_cell.angle_beta   90.00
_cell.angle_gamma   90.00
#
_symmetry.space_group_name_H-M   'P 1'
#
loop_
_entity.id
_entity.type
_entity.pdbx_description
1 polymer ?
#
loop_
_entity_poly.entity_id
_entity_poly.type
_entity_poly.pdbx_seq_one_letter_code
_entity_poly.pdbx_strand_id
1 'polypeptide(L)'
;MRIGLIQITQETSSFNPTLTTLADFESFGIHEGPAMLERLHSVGPVGGYLAGIQESGIQVETVPIIRGTAGAGGRLSTEAFEFFDNKVRDGLRIAGELDGLVMLLHGAASAEGLDDVEGALLRTARDVVGSSLPLALMLDHHANVPQNMIDHSHLIVGFRTQPHDQFETAEALTEHAVQLFAGKIKPTTAWRKLRMLTHQEQYLTWRGPMKI
;
A
#
# COMPACT_ATOMS: atom_id res chain seq x y z
N MET A 1 -11.96 -17.62 2.14
CA MET A 1 -10.62 -17.09 1.88
C MET A 1 -10.30 -16.07 2.95
N ARG A 2 -9.11 -16.14 3.58
CA ARG A 2 -8.66 -15.18 4.62
C ARG A 2 -7.59 -14.26 4.04
N ILE A 3 -7.85 -12.96 4.01
CA ILE A 3 -6.96 -11.96 3.40
C ILE A 3 -6.50 -10.95 4.46
N GLY A 4 -5.18 -10.85 4.65
CA GLY A 4 -4.59 -9.80 5.47
C GLY A 4 -4.68 -8.44 4.77
N LEU A 5 -4.99 -7.37 5.53
CA LEU A 5 -5.06 -6.01 4.99
C LEU A 5 -4.20 -5.06 5.82
N ILE A 6 -3.30 -4.36 5.13
CA ILE A 6 -2.43 -3.33 5.69
C ILE A 6 -2.55 -2.06 4.84
N GLN A 7 -2.65 -0.91 5.48
CA GLN A 7 -2.53 0.39 4.81
C GLN A 7 -1.55 1.28 5.58
N ILE A 8 -0.43 1.65 4.96
CA ILE A 8 0.53 2.61 5.52
C ILE A 8 0.93 3.56 4.39
N THR A 9 0.60 4.84 4.52
CA THR A 9 0.82 5.82 3.47
C THR A 9 1.45 7.10 4.01
N GLN A 10 2.56 7.50 3.39
CA GLN A 10 3.22 8.78 3.59
C GLN A 10 4.03 9.10 2.34
N GLU A 11 4.08 10.37 1.96
CA GLU A 11 4.88 10.87 0.85
C GLU A 11 6.01 11.73 1.38
N THR A 12 7.26 11.37 1.09
CA THR A 12 8.42 12.09 1.57
C THR A 12 8.93 13.10 0.55
N SER A 13 9.03 14.37 0.98
CA SER A 13 9.91 15.35 0.34
C SER A 13 11.24 15.39 1.08
N SER A 14 12.31 14.92 0.43
CA SER A 14 13.66 14.93 1.01
C SER A 14 14.23 16.34 1.26
N PHE A 15 13.60 17.37 0.70
CA PHE A 15 13.94 18.77 0.93
C PHE A 15 13.27 19.36 2.18
N ASN A 16 12.27 18.67 2.72
CA ASN A 16 11.63 19.10 3.97
C ASN A 16 12.51 18.69 5.17
N PRO A 17 13.02 19.64 5.97
CA PRO A 17 13.88 19.33 7.12
C PRO A 17 13.12 18.80 8.34
N THR A 18 11.80 18.93 8.36
CA THR A 18 10.96 18.47 9.48
C THR A 18 10.60 17.02 9.30
N LEU A 19 10.93 16.18 10.28
CA LEU A 19 10.57 14.76 10.23
C LEU A 19 9.05 14.58 10.34
N THR A 20 8.56 13.54 9.66
CA THR A 20 7.21 13.01 9.89
C THR A 20 7.28 12.04 11.07
N THR A 21 6.59 12.36 12.14
CA THR A 21 6.61 11.65 13.41
C THR A 21 5.38 10.76 13.59
N LEU A 22 5.35 9.94 14.63
CA LEU A 22 4.16 9.15 14.97
C LEU A 22 2.94 10.03 15.26
N ALA A 23 3.13 11.20 15.87
CA ALA A 23 2.07 12.17 16.13
C ALA A 23 1.39 12.69 14.85
N ASP A 24 2.13 12.79 13.73
CA ASP A 24 1.55 13.15 12.44
C ASP A 24 0.58 12.06 11.95
N PHE A 25 0.93 10.79 12.09
CA PHE A 25 0.02 9.68 11.78
C PHE A 25 -1.20 9.63 12.72
N GLU A 26 -0.99 9.89 14.00
CA GLU A 26 -2.08 9.95 14.99
C GLU A 26 -3.09 11.06 14.67
N SER A 27 -2.64 12.18 14.12
CA SER A 27 -3.51 13.28 13.72
C SER A 27 -4.50 12.90 12.60
N PHE A 28 -4.12 11.97 11.71
CA PHE A 28 -4.97 11.40 10.67
C PHE A 28 -5.69 10.11 11.13
N GLY A 29 -5.35 9.61 12.30
CA GLY A 29 -5.89 8.40 12.91
C GLY A 29 -5.13 7.14 12.51
N ILE A 30 -4.59 6.46 13.52
CA ILE A 30 -4.08 5.09 13.40
C ILE A 30 -5.22 4.15 13.79
N HIS A 31 -5.50 3.15 12.96
CA HIS A 31 -6.56 2.17 13.21
C HIS A 31 -6.00 0.76 13.10
N GLU A 32 -6.26 -0.06 14.10
CA GLU A 32 -5.86 -1.46 14.17
C GLU A 32 -7.08 -2.38 14.21
N GLY A 33 -6.97 -3.57 13.65
CA GLY A 33 -8.00 -4.58 13.70
C GLY A 33 -9.35 -4.10 13.15
N PRO A 34 -10.48 -4.56 13.69
CA PRO A 34 -11.82 -4.27 13.17
C PRO A 34 -12.16 -2.79 13.03
N ALA A 35 -11.61 -1.92 13.89
CA ALA A 35 -11.83 -0.48 13.84
C ALA A 35 -11.40 0.15 12.50
N MET A 36 -10.42 -0.45 11.82
CA MET A 36 -10.00 -0.04 10.47
C MET A 36 -11.14 -0.19 9.46
N LEU A 37 -11.88 -1.29 9.50
CA LEU A 37 -12.97 -1.55 8.56
C LEU A 37 -14.21 -0.73 8.93
N GLU A 38 -14.55 -0.65 10.22
CA GLU A 38 -15.74 0.08 10.70
C GLU A 38 -15.69 1.55 10.32
N ARG A 39 -14.51 2.18 10.43
CA ARG A 39 -14.35 3.62 10.17
C ARG A 39 -14.15 3.97 8.69
N LEU A 40 -13.65 3.05 7.89
CA LEU A 40 -13.20 3.32 6.52
C LEU A 40 -13.97 2.54 5.45
N HIS A 41 -15.07 1.87 5.81
CA HIS A 41 -15.80 0.94 4.96
C HIS A 41 -16.27 1.52 3.61
N SER A 42 -16.39 2.83 3.48
CA SER A 42 -16.88 3.48 2.26
C SER A 42 -15.95 4.57 1.73
N VAL A 43 -14.74 4.71 2.27
CA VAL A 43 -13.85 5.81 1.89
C VAL A 43 -12.42 5.32 1.60
N GLY A 44 -11.78 6.01 0.64
CA GLY A 44 -10.38 5.78 0.31
C GLY A 44 -10.03 4.35 -0.08
N PRO A 45 -8.76 3.95 0.07
CA PRO A 45 -8.30 2.63 -0.35
C PRO A 45 -8.95 1.46 0.39
N VAL A 46 -9.25 1.60 1.68
CA VAL A 46 -9.94 0.53 2.44
C VAL A 46 -11.37 0.33 1.93
N GLY A 47 -12.08 1.43 1.65
CA GLY A 47 -13.43 1.35 1.05
C GLY A 47 -13.41 0.68 -0.31
N GLY A 48 -12.45 1.06 -1.18
CA GLY A 48 -12.26 0.42 -2.48
C GLY A 48 -11.91 -1.07 -2.37
N TYR A 49 -11.04 -1.44 -1.43
CA TYR A 49 -10.75 -2.85 -1.15
C TYR A 49 -12.02 -3.64 -0.78
N LEU A 50 -12.87 -3.10 0.08
CA LEU A 50 -14.12 -3.77 0.46
C LEU A 50 -15.13 -3.84 -0.70
N ALA A 51 -15.21 -2.80 -1.53
CA ALA A 51 -16.01 -2.81 -2.75
C ALA A 51 -15.54 -3.91 -3.73
N GLY A 52 -14.23 -4.02 -3.98
CA GLY A 52 -13.68 -5.07 -4.84
C GLY A 52 -13.92 -6.48 -4.31
N ILE A 53 -13.94 -6.70 -2.99
CA ILE A 53 -14.38 -7.97 -2.41
C ILE A 53 -15.84 -8.25 -2.76
N GLN A 54 -16.71 -7.27 -2.58
CA GLN A 54 -18.15 -7.40 -2.87
C GLN A 54 -18.38 -7.74 -4.34
N GLU A 55 -17.74 -7.01 -5.26
CA GLU A 55 -17.86 -7.22 -6.71
C GLU A 55 -17.31 -8.59 -7.14
N SER A 56 -16.28 -9.11 -6.45
CA SER A 56 -15.71 -10.42 -6.76
C SER A 56 -16.69 -11.60 -6.56
N GLY A 57 -17.73 -11.42 -5.74
CA GLY A 57 -18.68 -12.46 -5.36
C GLY A 57 -18.08 -13.63 -4.56
N ILE A 58 -16.82 -13.52 -4.14
CA ILE A 58 -16.10 -14.54 -3.38
C ILE A 58 -16.24 -14.24 -1.88
N GLN A 59 -16.53 -15.25 -1.08
CA GLN A 59 -16.56 -15.11 0.36
C GLN A 59 -15.15 -14.90 0.92
N VAL A 60 -14.91 -13.72 1.50
CA VAL A 60 -13.63 -13.31 2.08
C VAL A 60 -13.82 -12.92 3.55
N GLU A 61 -12.96 -13.45 4.41
CA GLU A 61 -12.70 -12.95 5.74
C GLU A 61 -11.52 -11.98 5.66
N THR A 62 -11.77 -10.68 5.79
CA THR A 62 -10.71 -9.68 5.90
C THR A 62 -10.12 -9.71 7.29
N VAL A 63 -8.80 -9.85 7.39
CA VAL A 63 -8.02 -9.74 8.62
C VAL A 63 -7.32 -8.37 8.61
N PRO A 64 -7.95 -7.32 9.15
CA PRO A 64 -7.36 -5.99 9.18
C PRO A 64 -6.24 -5.95 10.21
N ILE A 65 -5.06 -5.49 9.82
CA ILE A 65 -3.88 -5.44 10.67
C ILE A 65 -3.68 -4.04 11.19
N ILE A 66 -3.31 -3.11 10.33
CA ILE A 66 -3.08 -1.71 10.70
C ILE A 66 -3.35 -0.77 9.52
N ARG A 67 -3.88 0.40 9.85
CA ARG A 67 -3.92 1.56 8.97
C ARG A 67 -3.23 2.73 9.64
N GLY A 68 -2.24 3.32 8.97
CA GLY A 68 -1.64 4.60 9.30
C GLY A 68 -1.51 5.45 8.04
N THR A 69 -1.85 6.72 8.15
CA THR A 69 -1.68 7.69 7.08
C THR A 69 -1.09 8.96 7.66
N ALA A 70 -0.06 9.51 7.03
CA ALA A 70 0.37 10.88 7.18
C ALA A 70 0.36 11.56 5.82
N GLY A 71 0.19 12.85 5.78
CA GLY A 71 0.27 13.63 4.54
C GLY A 71 1.68 13.69 3.98
N ALA A 72 1.86 14.46 2.90
CA ALA A 72 3.18 14.77 2.39
C ALA A 72 4.00 15.53 3.45
N GLY A 73 5.22 15.07 3.71
CA GLY A 73 6.07 15.60 4.78
C GLY A 73 7.55 15.38 4.52
N GLY A 74 8.36 15.44 5.57
CA GLY A 74 9.75 15.02 5.51
C GLY A 74 9.90 13.51 5.70
N ARG A 75 11.13 13.06 5.88
CA ARG A 75 11.43 11.65 6.19
C ARG A 75 10.71 11.22 7.47
N LEU A 76 10.29 9.98 7.53
CA LEU A 76 9.79 9.41 8.78
C LEU A 76 10.91 9.44 9.83
N SER A 77 10.55 9.74 11.08
CA SER A 77 11.44 9.45 12.20
C SER A 77 11.68 7.96 12.32
N THR A 78 12.84 7.58 12.86
CA THR A 78 13.16 6.18 13.16
C THR A 78 12.05 5.53 13.98
N GLU A 79 11.56 6.24 15.01
CA GLU A 79 10.48 5.76 15.88
C GLU A 79 9.18 5.47 15.10
N ALA A 80 8.77 6.36 14.18
CA ALA A 80 7.56 6.16 13.39
C ALA A 80 7.70 4.95 12.45
N PHE A 81 8.86 4.79 11.81
CA PHE A 81 9.11 3.62 10.97
C PHE A 81 9.09 2.32 11.80
N GLU A 82 9.84 2.26 12.91
CA GLU A 82 9.90 1.08 13.78
C GLU A 82 8.53 0.71 14.35
N PHE A 83 7.71 1.70 14.68
CA PHE A 83 6.35 1.45 15.13
C PHE A 83 5.56 0.67 14.07
N PHE A 84 5.53 1.14 12.82
CA PHE A 84 4.78 0.47 11.75
C PHE A 84 5.40 -0.87 11.36
N ASP A 85 6.73 -0.98 11.32
CA ASP A 85 7.42 -2.25 11.05
C ASP A 85 7.06 -3.32 12.08
N ASN A 86 7.08 -2.97 13.36
CA ASN A 86 6.67 -3.86 14.44
C ASN A 86 5.18 -4.23 14.36
N LYS A 87 4.29 -3.27 14.06
CA LYS A 87 2.86 -3.53 13.90
C LYS A 87 2.56 -4.46 12.72
N VAL A 88 3.27 -4.32 11.62
CA VAL A 88 3.18 -5.26 10.48
C VAL A 88 3.62 -6.65 10.90
N ARG A 89 4.80 -6.76 11.52
CA ARG A 89 5.37 -8.02 11.98
C ARG A 89 4.46 -8.76 12.97
N ASP A 90 4.05 -8.07 14.01
CA ASP A 90 3.27 -8.69 15.08
C ASP A 90 1.83 -8.95 14.64
N GLY A 91 1.23 -8.02 13.90
CA GLY A 91 -0.11 -8.20 13.36
C GLY A 91 -0.22 -9.40 12.41
N LEU A 92 0.78 -9.62 11.54
CA LEU A 92 0.82 -10.80 10.68
C LEU A 92 1.04 -12.10 11.47
N ARG A 93 1.85 -12.09 12.52
CA ARG A 93 2.00 -13.26 13.42
C ARG A 93 0.70 -13.62 14.13
N ILE A 94 -0.03 -12.61 14.60
CA ILE A 94 -1.34 -12.80 15.28
C ILE A 94 -2.39 -13.28 14.27
N ALA A 95 -2.36 -12.77 13.04
CA ALA A 95 -3.28 -13.18 11.98
C ALA A 95 -3.19 -14.68 11.66
N GLY A 96 -2.01 -15.29 11.80
CA GLY A 96 -1.79 -16.71 11.51
C GLY A 96 -1.88 -17.01 10.01
N GLU A 97 -2.48 -18.13 9.65
CA GLU A 97 -2.60 -18.56 8.25
C GLU A 97 -3.51 -17.63 7.43
N LEU A 98 -3.00 -17.19 6.30
CA LEU A 98 -3.68 -16.34 5.32
C LEU A 98 -3.64 -17.00 3.94
N ASP A 99 -4.63 -16.73 3.10
CA ASP A 99 -4.65 -17.10 1.68
C ASP A 99 -4.00 -16.05 0.79
N GLY A 100 -3.88 -14.81 1.29
CA GLY A 100 -3.24 -13.70 0.60
C GLY A 100 -3.07 -12.47 1.49
N LEU A 101 -2.24 -11.54 1.02
CA LEU A 101 -1.99 -10.26 1.70
C LEU A 101 -2.18 -9.11 0.72
N VAL A 102 -2.95 -8.11 1.13
CA VAL A 102 -3.10 -6.84 0.42
C VAL A 102 -2.41 -5.75 1.22
N MET A 103 -1.47 -5.05 0.59
CA MET A 103 -0.78 -3.90 1.16
C MET A 103 -1.09 -2.65 0.32
N LEU A 104 -1.69 -1.67 0.95
CA LEU A 104 -2.06 -0.39 0.37
C LEU A 104 -1.03 0.64 0.84
N LEU A 105 0.00 0.85 0.02
CA LEU A 105 1.15 1.70 0.34
C LEU A 105 1.20 2.91 -0.60
N HIS A 106 2.12 3.86 -0.32
CA HIS A 106 2.33 5.01 -1.20
C HIS A 106 3.38 4.72 -2.29
N GLY A 107 4.56 4.30 -1.89
CA GLY A 107 5.67 4.04 -2.80
C GLY A 107 6.70 5.17 -2.88
N ALA A 108 6.58 6.21 -2.06
CA ALA A 108 7.51 7.33 -2.02
C ALA A 108 7.89 7.72 -0.59
N ALA A 109 7.76 6.82 0.38
CA ALA A 109 8.17 7.07 1.74
C ALA A 109 9.65 6.74 1.97
N SER A 110 10.32 7.58 2.72
CA SER A 110 11.65 7.33 3.25
C SER A 110 11.72 7.68 4.73
N ALA A 111 12.64 7.06 5.46
CA ALA A 111 12.88 7.33 6.87
C ALA A 111 14.33 7.76 7.10
N GLU A 112 14.64 8.13 8.35
CA GLU A 112 16.02 8.39 8.73
C GLU A 112 16.86 7.13 8.49
N GLY A 113 17.90 7.26 7.66
CA GLY A 113 18.78 6.13 7.31
C GLY A 113 18.17 5.05 6.41
N LEU A 114 16.94 5.24 5.91
CA LEU A 114 16.22 4.28 5.07
C LEU A 114 15.53 4.99 3.90
N ASP A 115 15.95 4.70 2.67
CA ASP A 115 15.43 5.35 1.46
C ASP A 115 14.18 4.66 0.86
N ASP A 116 13.87 3.42 1.27
CA ASP A 116 12.75 2.60 0.75
C ASP A 116 11.98 1.98 1.92
N VAL A 117 11.06 2.74 2.47
CA VAL A 117 10.19 2.31 3.59
C VAL A 117 9.26 1.20 3.13
N GLU A 118 8.63 1.34 1.98
CA GLU A 118 7.68 0.36 1.48
C GLU A 118 8.35 -0.98 1.20
N GLY A 119 9.53 -0.97 0.60
CA GLY A 119 10.30 -2.20 0.40
C GLY A 119 10.78 -2.84 1.71
N ALA A 120 11.03 -2.04 2.76
CA ALA A 120 11.34 -2.57 4.08
C ALA A 120 10.10 -3.25 4.71
N LEU A 121 8.94 -2.61 4.65
CA LEU A 121 7.67 -3.18 5.14
C LEU A 121 7.29 -4.46 4.40
N LEU A 122 7.52 -4.50 3.08
CA LEU A 122 7.31 -5.71 2.26
C LEU A 122 8.23 -6.85 2.70
N ARG A 123 9.53 -6.57 2.97
CA ARG A 123 10.45 -7.57 3.53
C ARG A 123 9.98 -8.08 4.88
N THR A 124 9.60 -7.17 5.78
CA THR A 124 9.05 -7.55 7.09
C THR A 124 7.83 -8.45 6.96
N ALA A 125 6.93 -8.15 6.03
CA ALA A 125 5.79 -9.01 5.74
C ALA A 125 6.27 -10.39 5.25
N ARG A 126 7.20 -10.45 4.30
CA ARG A 126 7.77 -11.70 3.77
C ARG A 126 8.46 -12.55 4.82
N ASP A 127 9.17 -11.93 5.76
CA ASP A 127 9.83 -12.64 6.88
C ASP A 127 8.83 -13.39 7.76
N VAL A 128 7.58 -12.92 7.81
CA VAL A 128 6.52 -13.56 8.61
C VAL A 128 5.71 -14.54 7.78
N VAL A 129 5.23 -14.14 6.60
CA VAL A 129 4.28 -14.95 5.82
C VAL A 129 4.96 -15.86 4.78
N GLY A 130 6.27 -15.71 4.59
CA GLY A 130 7.04 -16.46 3.59
C GLY A 130 6.89 -15.92 2.16
N SER A 131 7.70 -16.46 1.25
CA SER A 131 7.74 -16.01 -0.15
C SER A 131 6.60 -16.57 -1.00
N SER A 132 5.97 -17.66 -0.57
CA SER A 132 4.91 -18.36 -1.33
C SER A 132 3.52 -17.74 -1.18
N LEU A 133 3.25 -17.01 -0.09
CA LEU A 133 1.97 -16.36 0.09
C LEU A 133 1.76 -15.28 -1.00
N PRO A 134 0.67 -15.32 -1.79
CA PRO A 134 0.45 -14.28 -2.78
C PRO A 134 0.20 -12.92 -2.11
N LEU A 135 0.88 -11.88 -2.62
CA LEU A 135 0.81 -10.50 -2.12
C LEU A 135 0.47 -9.56 -3.25
N ALA A 136 -0.56 -8.75 -3.02
CA ALA A 136 -0.98 -7.68 -3.90
C ALA A 136 -0.63 -6.31 -3.27
N LEU A 137 -0.05 -5.43 -4.06
CA LEU A 137 0.46 -4.12 -3.66
C LEU A 137 -0.23 -3.01 -4.43
N MET A 138 -0.78 -2.03 -3.72
CA MET A 138 -1.24 -0.78 -4.29
C MET A 138 -0.20 0.31 -4.05
N LEU A 139 0.02 1.13 -5.06
CA LEU A 139 0.90 2.30 -4.98
C LEU A 139 0.21 3.55 -5.52
N ASP A 140 0.66 4.70 -5.04
CA ASP A 140 0.37 5.99 -5.66
C ASP A 140 1.12 6.12 -7.00
N HIS A 141 0.65 6.96 -7.91
CA HIS A 141 1.37 7.21 -9.18
C HIS A 141 2.66 8.03 -9.00
N HIS A 142 2.87 8.65 -7.82
CA HIS A 142 4.15 9.27 -7.44
C HIS A 142 5.19 8.28 -6.93
N ALA A 143 4.90 6.99 -6.94
CA ALA A 143 5.78 5.96 -6.41
C ALA A 143 7.14 5.92 -7.13
N ASN A 144 8.19 5.75 -6.34
CA ASN A 144 9.51 5.32 -6.81
C ASN A 144 9.62 3.81 -6.62
N VAL A 145 9.37 3.04 -7.67
CA VAL A 145 9.35 1.59 -7.59
C VAL A 145 10.76 1.01 -7.77
N PRO A 146 11.44 0.56 -6.70
CA PRO A 146 12.71 -0.16 -6.80
C PRO A 146 12.48 -1.65 -7.07
N GLN A 147 13.53 -2.37 -7.45
CA GLN A 147 13.49 -3.82 -7.68
C GLN A 147 12.92 -4.58 -6.48
N ASN A 148 13.24 -4.14 -5.28
CA ASN A 148 12.79 -4.74 -4.03
C ASN A 148 11.25 -4.83 -3.90
N MET A 149 10.50 -3.81 -4.34
CA MET A 149 9.04 -3.88 -4.36
C MET A 149 8.53 -4.92 -5.36
N ILE A 150 9.19 -5.05 -6.51
CA ILE A 150 8.86 -6.05 -7.53
C ILE A 150 9.09 -7.46 -7.00
N ASP A 151 10.24 -7.70 -6.36
CA ASP A 151 10.65 -9.03 -5.90
C ASP A 151 9.76 -9.56 -4.77
N HIS A 152 9.12 -8.67 -4.00
CA HIS A 152 8.29 -9.03 -2.85
C HIS A 152 6.78 -9.03 -3.12
N SER A 153 6.34 -8.64 -4.32
CA SER A 153 4.92 -8.61 -4.68
C SER A 153 4.61 -9.49 -5.90
N HIS A 154 3.39 -10.00 -5.98
CA HIS A 154 2.91 -10.82 -7.11
C HIS A 154 2.01 -10.03 -8.05
N LEU A 155 1.41 -8.97 -7.53
CA LEU A 155 0.53 -8.07 -8.27
C LEU A 155 0.77 -6.65 -7.78
N ILE A 156 1.00 -5.71 -8.69
CA ILE A 156 1.15 -4.29 -8.37
C ILE A 156 0.17 -3.50 -9.23
N VAL A 157 -0.60 -2.62 -8.59
CA VAL A 157 -1.48 -1.66 -9.26
C VAL A 157 -1.20 -0.28 -8.70
N GLY A 158 -1.00 0.71 -9.57
CA GLY A 158 -0.82 2.11 -9.20
C GLY A 158 -2.02 2.97 -9.58
N PHE A 159 -2.18 4.12 -8.93
CA PHE A 159 -3.15 5.13 -9.32
C PHE A 159 -2.95 5.52 -10.78
N ARG A 160 -4.05 5.71 -11.50
CA ARG A 160 -4.05 6.01 -12.94
C ARG A 160 -4.37 7.47 -13.22
N THR A 161 -5.01 8.15 -12.27
CA THR A 161 -5.51 9.51 -12.52
C THR A 161 -5.01 10.53 -11.50
N GLN A 162 -4.97 11.78 -11.97
CA GLN A 162 -4.81 12.96 -11.14
C GLN A 162 -5.95 13.93 -11.44
N PRO A 163 -6.86 14.20 -10.51
CA PRO A 163 -6.87 13.78 -9.10
C PRO A 163 -6.85 12.26 -8.89
N HIS A 164 -6.37 11.82 -7.72
CA HIS A 164 -6.14 10.42 -7.37
C HIS A 164 -7.43 9.58 -7.37
N ASP A 165 -7.42 8.46 -8.07
CA ASP A 165 -8.47 7.45 -8.13
C ASP A 165 -8.20 6.31 -7.11
N GLN A 166 -7.89 6.70 -5.87
CA GLN A 166 -7.44 5.77 -4.84
C GLN A 166 -8.48 4.69 -4.47
N PHE A 167 -9.77 5.05 -4.50
CA PHE A 167 -10.86 4.10 -4.23
C PHE A 167 -10.98 3.09 -5.39
N GLU A 168 -11.13 3.59 -6.61
CA GLU A 168 -11.30 2.79 -7.83
C GLU A 168 -10.06 1.92 -8.12
N THR A 169 -8.87 2.42 -7.79
CA THR A 169 -7.63 1.64 -7.91
C THR A 169 -7.57 0.51 -6.90
N ALA A 170 -7.99 0.75 -5.64
CA ALA A 170 -8.03 -0.30 -4.62
C ALA A 170 -9.11 -1.36 -4.93
N GLU A 171 -10.25 -0.94 -5.47
CA GLU A 171 -11.30 -1.83 -5.96
C GLU A 171 -10.78 -2.74 -7.06
N ALA A 172 -10.20 -2.18 -8.12
CA ALA A 172 -9.62 -2.94 -9.23
C ALA A 172 -8.46 -3.86 -8.78
N LEU A 173 -7.58 -3.38 -7.89
CA LEU A 173 -6.54 -4.22 -7.30
C LEU A 173 -7.16 -5.44 -6.62
N THR A 174 -8.21 -5.23 -5.81
CA THR A 174 -8.80 -6.28 -4.98
C THR A 174 -9.49 -7.33 -5.83
N GLU A 175 -10.22 -6.95 -6.88
CA GLU A 175 -10.80 -7.88 -7.85
C GLU A 175 -9.73 -8.82 -8.44
N HIS A 176 -8.58 -8.28 -8.84
CA HIS A 176 -7.46 -9.07 -9.36
C HIS A 176 -6.76 -9.88 -8.26
N ALA A 177 -6.58 -9.31 -7.08
CA ALA A 177 -5.96 -9.98 -5.94
C ALA A 177 -6.75 -11.24 -5.53
N VAL A 178 -8.07 -11.14 -5.44
CA VAL A 178 -8.93 -12.29 -5.11
C VAL A 178 -8.81 -13.40 -6.17
N GLN A 179 -8.70 -13.05 -7.45
CA GLN A 179 -8.48 -14.02 -8.52
C GLN A 179 -7.09 -14.68 -8.41
N LEU A 180 -6.06 -13.89 -8.08
CA LEU A 180 -4.70 -14.39 -7.84
C LEU A 180 -4.69 -15.35 -6.64
N PHE A 181 -5.29 -14.96 -5.52
CA PHE A 181 -5.33 -15.75 -4.29
C PHE A 181 -6.14 -17.05 -4.45
N ALA A 182 -7.15 -17.03 -5.32
CA ALA A 182 -7.89 -18.22 -5.73
C ALA A 182 -7.15 -19.09 -6.76
N GLY A 183 -5.95 -18.71 -7.19
CA GLY A 183 -5.18 -19.43 -8.21
C GLY A 183 -5.78 -19.38 -9.63
N LYS A 184 -6.74 -18.49 -9.88
CA LYS A 184 -7.41 -18.36 -11.19
C LYS A 184 -6.60 -17.57 -12.20
N ILE A 185 -5.72 -16.69 -11.73
CA ILE A 185 -4.77 -15.95 -12.56
C ILE A 185 -3.34 -16.10 -12.04
N LYS A 186 -2.38 -15.96 -12.92
CA LYS A 186 -0.95 -15.95 -12.60
C LYS A 186 -0.30 -14.77 -13.34
N PRO A 187 -0.39 -13.56 -12.79
CA PRO A 187 0.18 -12.38 -13.42
C PRO A 187 1.71 -12.47 -13.49
N THR A 188 2.28 -11.79 -14.48
CA THR A 188 3.72 -11.58 -14.59
C THR A 188 3.99 -10.09 -14.63
N THR A 189 4.98 -9.64 -13.87
CA THR A 189 5.36 -8.24 -13.80
C THR A 189 6.52 -7.96 -14.76
N ALA A 190 6.34 -7.00 -15.67
CA ALA A 190 7.42 -6.41 -16.44
C ALA A 190 7.72 -5.01 -15.86
N TRP A 191 8.97 -4.78 -15.47
CA TRP A 191 9.36 -3.52 -14.86
C TRP A 191 10.64 -2.97 -15.50
N ARG A 192 10.69 -1.66 -15.67
CA ARG A 192 11.88 -0.96 -16.16
C ARG A 192 11.99 0.43 -15.56
N LYS A 193 13.07 0.71 -14.84
CA LYS A 193 13.38 2.04 -14.33
C LYS A 193 13.83 2.95 -15.49
N LEU A 194 13.13 4.06 -15.67
CA LEU A 194 13.51 5.09 -16.62
C LEU A 194 14.30 6.19 -15.92
N ARG A 195 15.29 6.77 -16.62
CA ARG A 195 16.02 7.96 -16.16
C ARG A 195 15.23 9.21 -16.53
N MET A 196 14.12 9.43 -15.83
CA MET A 196 13.19 10.50 -16.11
C MET A 196 12.69 11.12 -14.80
N LEU A 197 12.62 12.44 -14.79
CA LEU A 197 11.90 13.22 -13.79
C LEU A 197 10.77 13.96 -14.50
N THR A 198 9.56 13.81 -14.00
CA THR A 198 8.39 14.52 -14.54
C THR A 198 8.18 15.82 -13.79
N HIS A 199 7.69 16.83 -14.50
CA HIS A 199 7.35 18.12 -13.91
C HIS A 199 5.99 18.03 -13.22
N GLN A 200 5.90 18.44 -11.96
CA GLN A 200 4.70 18.28 -11.15
C GLN A 200 3.46 18.97 -11.73
N GLU A 201 3.61 20.10 -12.42
CA GLU A 201 2.48 20.88 -12.96
C GLU A 201 1.90 20.31 -14.25
N GLN A 202 2.45 19.24 -14.81
CA GLN A 202 2.04 18.62 -16.07
C GLN A 202 1.36 17.24 -15.89
N TYR A 203 1.02 16.86 -14.67
CA TYR A 203 0.57 15.49 -14.35
C TYR A 203 -0.96 15.28 -14.37
N LEU A 204 -1.74 16.33 -14.66
CA LEU A 204 -3.21 16.19 -14.72
C LEU A 204 -3.63 15.25 -15.86
N THR A 205 -4.46 14.25 -15.54
CA THR A 205 -4.85 13.21 -16.50
C THR A 205 -6.11 13.55 -17.31
N TRP A 206 -6.83 14.61 -16.97
CA TRP A 206 -8.00 15.09 -17.71
C TRP A 206 -7.66 16.16 -18.74
N ARG A 207 -6.46 16.71 -18.71
CA ARG A 207 -5.95 17.69 -19.69
C ARG A 207 -4.41 17.67 -19.73
N GLY A 208 -3.84 18.27 -20.77
CA GLY A 208 -2.39 18.41 -20.95
C GLY A 208 -1.72 17.13 -21.47
N PRO A 209 -0.40 17.03 -21.34
CA PRO A 209 0.38 15.94 -21.96
C PRO A 209 0.10 14.56 -21.38
N MET A 210 -0.42 14.48 -20.13
CA MET A 210 -0.74 13.22 -19.45
C MET A 210 -2.22 12.83 -19.58
N LYS A 211 -2.98 13.51 -20.49
CA LYS A 211 -4.39 13.17 -20.67
C LYS A 211 -4.56 11.73 -21.15
N ILE A 212 -5.36 10.98 -20.40
CA ILE A 212 -5.81 9.62 -20.71
C ILE A 212 -7.11 9.69 -21.51
#